data_56574f6fef6f56559ea69909cba3d9cd
#
_entry.id   56574f6fef6f56559ea69909cba3d9cd
#
_cell.length_a   1.000
_cell.length_b   1.000
_cell.length_c   1.000
_cell.angle_alpha   90.00
_cell.angle_beta   90.00
_cell.angle_gamma   90.00
#
_symmetry.space_group_name_H-M   'P 1'
#
loop_
_entity.id
_entity.type
_entity.pdbx_description
1 polymer ?
#
loop_
_entity_poly.entity_id
_entity_poly.type
_entity_poly.pdbx_seq_one_letter_code
_entity_poly.pdbx_strand_id
1 'polypeptide(L)'
;LLGLRAAAQRLPFLPTRAGLGSDVLKINPHLKTVKSPYDDGEELVAVPALRLDVAFIHMNRADALGNGQALGRDPYFDHLFCMSADKAFMSCEKLVSTEELVEGGPLQSLLINRMMVSGVVEAPGGAHFTECPPDYGRDEAFQREYAKTAKDEEAWKAFRAKYLDSSESEYQKAVRS
;
A
#
# COMPACT_ATOMS: atom_id res chain seq x y z
N LEU A 1 0.99 8.92 -7.61
CA LEU A 1 0.15 7.94 -8.28
C LEU A 1 0.57 7.70 -9.73
N LEU A 2 0.73 8.74 -10.59
CA LEU A 2 1.12 8.57 -12.00
C LEU A 2 2.46 7.87 -12.19
N GLY A 3 3.46 8.13 -11.34
CA GLY A 3 4.73 7.43 -11.38
C GLY A 3 4.61 5.92 -11.11
N LEU A 4 3.75 5.53 -10.16
CA LEU A 4 3.42 4.11 -9.92
C LEU A 4 2.71 3.50 -11.13
N ARG A 5 1.75 4.21 -11.74
CA ARG A 5 1.09 3.73 -12.98
C ARG A 5 2.09 3.53 -14.11
N ALA A 6 3.02 4.49 -14.30
CA ALA A 6 4.07 4.34 -15.30
C ALA A 6 4.91 3.07 -15.06
N ALA A 7 5.36 2.87 -13.80
CA ALA A 7 6.14 1.68 -13.43
C ALA A 7 5.35 0.38 -13.62
N ALA A 8 4.09 0.34 -13.14
CA ALA A 8 3.20 -0.81 -13.28
C ALA A 8 2.96 -1.20 -14.75
N GLN A 9 2.89 -0.21 -15.64
CA GLN A 9 2.75 -0.41 -17.09
C GLN A 9 4.07 -0.61 -17.83
N ARG A 10 5.20 -0.65 -17.11
CA ARG A 10 6.54 -0.76 -17.68
C ARG A 10 6.92 0.39 -18.65
N LEU A 11 6.29 1.56 -18.44
CA LEU A 11 6.59 2.78 -19.19
C LEU A 11 7.70 3.57 -18.48
N PRO A 12 8.52 4.36 -19.22
CA PRO A 12 9.55 5.20 -18.62
C PRO A 12 8.95 6.40 -17.88
N PHE A 13 7.80 6.91 -18.34
CA PHE A 13 7.06 8.01 -17.74
C PHE A 13 5.60 8.01 -18.23
N LEU A 14 4.74 8.80 -17.57
CA LEU A 14 3.40 9.14 -18.06
C LEU A 14 3.25 10.64 -18.22
N PRO A 15 2.70 11.13 -19.35
CA PRO A 15 2.42 12.53 -19.57
C PRO A 15 1.15 12.96 -18.83
N THR A 16 1.14 14.23 -18.36
CA THR A 16 -0.04 14.83 -17.70
C THR A 16 -0.03 16.35 -17.83
N ARG A 17 -1.20 16.97 -17.78
CA ARG A 17 -1.34 18.42 -17.63
C ARG A 17 -1.14 18.90 -16.20
N ALA A 18 -1.29 18.00 -15.21
CA ALA A 18 -1.16 18.34 -13.81
C ALA A 18 0.25 18.87 -13.49
N GLY A 19 0.30 20.02 -12.83
CA GLY A 19 1.56 20.68 -12.46
C GLY A 19 2.05 21.74 -13.45
N LEU A 20 1.51 21.81 -14.66
CA LEU A 20 1.82 22.91 -15.59
C LEU A 20 1.42 24.26 -14.99
N GLY A 21 2.29 25.26 -15.12
CA GLY A 21 2.07 26.60 -14.59
C GLY A 21 2.21 26.74 -13.07
N SER A 22 2.59 25.67 -12.37
CA SER A 22 2.84 25.68 -10.93
C SER A 22 4.33 25.69 -10.60
N ASP A 23 4.67 26.02 -9.35
CA ASP A 23 6.05 25.98 -8.86
C ASP A 23 6.59 24.55 -8.65
N VAL A 24 5.75 23.53 -8.75
CA VAL A 24 6.16 22.13 -8.61
C VAL A 24 7.27 21.76 -9.59
N LEU A 25 7.18 22.22 -10.84
CA LEU A 25 8.22 21.99 -11.85
C LEU A 25 9.54 22.67 -11.56
N LYS A 26 9.51 23.82 -10.84
CA LYS A 26 10.71 24.56 -10.45
C LYS A 26 11.42 23.90 -9.26
N ILE A 27 10.63 23.35 -8.34
CA ILE A 27 11.13 22.78 -7.07
C ILE A 27 11.57 21.33 -7.25
N ASN A 28 10.87 20.56 -8.10
CA ASN A 28 11.15 19.14 -8.30
C ASN A 28 11.99 18.88 -9.57
N PRO A 29 13.31 18.66 -9.46
CA PRO A 29 14.20 18.47 -10.61
C PRO A 29 13.94 17.16 -11.38
N HIS A 30 13.20 16.23 -10.81
CA HIS A 30 12.86 14.97 -11.46
C HIS A 30 11.71 15.09 -12.47
N LEU A 31 10.90 16.15 -12.36
CA LEU A 31 9.84 16.41 -13.33
C LEU A 31 10.41 17.17 -14.53
N LYS A 32 10.10 16.71 -15.71
CA LYS A 32 10.47 17.33 -16.98
C LYS A 32 9.21 17.60 -17.78
N THR A 33 9.31 18.42 -18.83
CA THR A 33 8.24 18.58 -19.80
C THR A 33 8.55 17.81 -21.08
N VAL A 34 7.50 17.45 -21.80
CA VAL A 34 7.55 16.80 -23.10
C VAL A 34 6.47 17.37 -24.01
N LYS A 35 6.77 17.54 -25.28
CA LYS A 35 5.76 17.93 -26.27
C LYS A 35 5.00 16.72 -26.77
N SER A 36 3.69 16.89 -26.95
CA SER A 36 2.86 15.92 -27.64
C SER A 36 3.42 15.63 -29.04
N PRO A 37 3.52 14.38 -29.46
CA PRO A 37 3.95 14.03 -30.82
C PRO A 37 2.83 14.23 -31.87
N TYR A 38 1.67 14.63 -31.45
CA TYR A 38 0.51 14.87 -32.31
C TYR A 38 0.44 16.34 -32.74
N ASP A 39 -0.47 16.66 -33.67
CA ASP A 39 -0.58 17.97 -34.33
C ASP A 39 -0.87 19.16 -33.38
N ASP A 40 -1.35 18.87 -32.17
CA ASP A 40 -1.62 19.87 -31.13
C ASP A 40 -0.35 20.52 -30.55
N GLY A 41 0.81 19.82 -30.62
CA GLY A 41 2.10 20.28 -30.11
C GLY A 41 2.09 20.63 -28.61
N GLU A 42 1.08 20.15 -27.86
CA GLU A 42 0.82 20.47 -26.46
C GLU A 42 2.03 20.13 -25.57
N GLU A 43 2.38 21.03 -24.65
CA GLU A 43 3.38 20.74 -23.63
C GLU A 43 2.72 20.03 -22.44
N LEU A 44 3.36 18.94 -21.99
CA LEU A 44 2.90 18.08 -20.90
C LEU A 44 4.03 17.86 -19.89
N VAL A 45 3.68 17.63 -18.64
CA VAL A 45 4.63 17.16 -17.63
C VAL A 45 4.88 15.66 -17.82
N ALA A 46 6.12 15.26 -17.97
CA ALA A 46 6.57 13.87 -18.00
C ALA A 46 6.85 13.42 -16.56
N VAL A 47 5.91 12.66 -15.97
CA VAL A 47 6.08 12.11 -14.62
C VAL A 47 6.85 10.80 -14.72
N PRO A 48 8.09 10.71 -14.19
CA PRO A 48 8.92 9.52 -14.32
C PRO A 48 8.31 8.32 -13.61
N ALA A 49 8.61 7.11 -14.10
CA ALA A 49 8.21 5.88 -13.46
C ALA A 49 8.82 5.76 -12.06
N LEU A 50 7.98 5.47 -11.07
CA LEU A 50 8.39 5.19 -9.70
C LEU A 50 8.47 3.67 -9.53
N ARG A 51 9.65 3.11 -9.77
CA ARG A 51 9.94 1.69 -9.57
C ARG A 51 10.28 1.45 -8.10
N LEU A 52 9.81 0.35 -7.57
CA LEU A 52 10.00 -0.06 -6.18
C LEU A 52 10.84 -1.34 -6.15
N ASP A 53 11.75 -1.44 -5.18
CA ASP A 53 12.52 -2.66 -4.96
C ASP A 53 11.61 -3.73 -4.32
N VAL A 54 10.83 -3.31 -3.31
CA VAL A 54 9.92 -4.20 -2.58
C VAL A 54 8.61 -3.47 -2.26
N ALA A 55 7.49 -4.19 -2.37
CA ALA A 55 6.19 -3.76 -1.87
C ALA A 55 5.67 -4.73 -0.82
N PHE A 56 5.05 -4.18 0.23
CA PHE A 56 4.27 -4.93 1.22
C PHE A 56 2.84 -4.42 1.20
N ILE A 57 1.89 -5.34 1.11
CA ILE A 57 0.46 -5.03 1.15
C ILE A 57 -0.24 -5.93 2.17
N HIS A 58 -1.42 -5.50 2.63
CA HIS A 58 -2.24 -6.27 3.54
C HIS A 58 -3.67 -6.38 3.03
N MET A 59 -4.22 -7.60 3.02
CA MET A 59 -5.54 -7.92 2.49
C MET A 59 -6.43 -8.59 3.54
N ASN A 60 -7.75 -8.50 3.38
CA ASN A 60 -8.69 -9.21 4.24
C ASN A 60 -8.56 -10.71 4.12
N ARG A 61 -8.47 -11.21 2.90
CA ARG A 61 -8.35 -12.65 2.58
C ARG A 61 -7.32 -12.86 1.50
N ALA A 62 -6.67 -14.00 1.55
CA ALA A 62 -5.82 -14.48 0.48
C ALA A 62 -5.90 -16.00 0.35
N ASP A 63 -5.56 -16.53 -0.82
CA ASP A 63 -5.30 -17.96 -0.98
C ASP A 63 -3.80 -18.25 -0.96
N ALA A 64 -3.45 -19.52 -0.80
CA ALA A 64 -2.05 -19.97 -0.78
C ALA A 64 -1.33 -19.78 -2.13
N LEU A 65 -2.07 -19.51 -3.20
CA LEU A 65 -1.50 -19.25 -4.53
C LEU A 65 -1.08 -17.78 -4.71
N GLY A 66 -1.57 -16.86 -3.86
CA GLY A 66 -1.25 -15.43 -3.92
C GLY A 66 -2.34 -14.55 -4.51
N ASN A 67 -3.57 -15.05 -4.62
CA ASN A 67 -4.71 -14.18 -4.92
C ASN A 67 -5.18 -13.49 -3.64
N GLY A 68 -5.45 -12.19 -3.70
CA GLY A 68 -5.82 -11.38 -2.56
C GLY A 68 -7.12 -10.63 -2.77
N GLN A 69 -7.92 -10.55 -1.69
CA GLN A 69 -9.24 -9.94 -1.67
C GLN A 69 -9.28 -8.79 -0.65
N ALA A 70 -9.68 -7.60 -1.12
CA ALA A 70 -9.97 -6.44 -0.30
C ALA A 70 -11.47 -6.31 -0.12
N LEU A 71 -11.97 -6.41 1.12
CA LEU A 71 -13.39 -6.34 1.45
C LEU A 71 -13.81 -4.93 1.94
N GLY A 72 -12.87 -4.03 2.13
CA GLY A 72 -13.13 -2.64 2.48
C GLY A 72 -13.86 -1.88 1.38
N ARG A 73 -14.43 -0.72 1.76
CA ARG A 73 -15.21 0.12 0.81
C ARG A 73 -14.34 0.82 -0.23
N ASP A 74 -13.08 1.03 0.06
CA ASP A 74 -12.15 1.77 -0.78
C ASP A 74 -10.89 0.91 -1.01
N PRO A 75 -10.87 0.14 -2.09
CA PRO A 75 -9.65 -0.56 -2.49
C PRO A 75 -8.68 0.49 -3.04
N TYR A 76 -7.69 0.86 -2.25
CA TYR A 76 -6.64 1.77 -2.66
C TYR A 76 -5.93 1.27 -3.93
N PHE A 77 -4.71 1.63 -4.13
CA PHE A 77 -3.93 1.23 -5.32
C PHE A 77 -2.84 0.21 -5.00
N ASP A 78 -3.13 -0.72 -4.09
CA ASP A 78 -2.19 -1.79 -3.68
C ASP A 78 -1.69 -2.62 -4.86
N HIS A 79 -2.56 -2.86 -5.85
CA HIS A 79 -2.18 -3.49 -7.10
C HIS A 79 -1.08 -2.72 -7.85
N LEU A 80 -1.08 -1.38 -7.79
CA LEU A 80 -0.03 -0.58 -8.42
C LEU A 80 1.30 -0.71 -7.68
N PHE A 81 1.29 -0.82 -6.35
CA PHE A 81 2.50 -1.10 -5.59
C PHE A 81 3.08 -2.45 -5.99
N CYS A 82 2.26 -3.51 -6.02
CA CYS A 82 2.71 -4.84 -6.44
C CYS A 82 3.28 -4.85 -7.85
N MET A 83 2.57 -4.23 -8.82
CA MET A 83 2.99 -4.20 -10.22
C MET A 83 4.21 -3.30 -10.47
N SER A 84 4.49 -2.34 -9.59
CA SER A 84 5.62 -1.41 -9.69
C SER A 84 6.88 -1.92 -9.02
N ALA A 85 6.77 -2.97 -8.19
CA ALA A 85 7.87 -3.53 -7.42
C ALA A 85 8.56 -4.68 -8.16
N ASP A 86 9.85 -4.88 -7.84
CA ASP A 86 10.58 -6.06 -8.27
C ASP A 86 10.14 -7.31 -7.49
N LYS A 87 9.79 -7.13 -6.21
CA LYS A 87 9.19 -8.16 -5.36
C LYS A 87 8.04 -7.56 -4.57
N ALA A 88 6.92 -8.26 -4.51
CA ALA A 88 5.79 -7.88 -3.67
C ALA A 88 5.43 -9.02 -2.72
N PHE A 89 5.17 -8.68 -1.46
CA PHE A 89 4.73 -9.62 -0.44
C PHE A 89 3.38 -9.17 0.10
N MET A 90 2.49 -10.14 0.28
CA MET A 90 1.15 -9.93 0.78
C MET A 90 0.96 -10.60 2.12
N SER A 91 0.56 -9.84 3.12
CA SER A 91 -0.01 -10.39 4.35
C SER A 91 -1.55 -10.34 4.27
N CYS A 92 -2.22 -11.20 5.02
CA CYS A 92 -3.68 -11.21 5.07
C CYS A 92 -4.20 -11.55 6.46
N GLU A 93 -5.44 -11.14 6.74
CA GLU A 93 -6.12 -11.50 7.98
C GLU A 93 -6.41 -13.00 8.06
N LYS A 94 -6.73 -13.63 6.92
CA LYS A 94 -7.05 -15.04 6.87
C LYS A 94 -6.69 -15.66 5.53
N LEU A 95 -5.98 -16.81 5.57
CA LEU A 95 -5.82 -17.68 4.42
C LEU A 95 -7.08 -18.53 4.24
N VAL A 96 -7.57 -18.58 3.01
CA VAL A 96 -8.78 -19.34 2.62
C VAL A 96 -8.50 -20.16 1.36
N SER A 97 -9.40 -21.06 0.98
CA SER A 97 -9.30 -21.73 -0.31
C SER A 97 -9.60 -20.75 -1.47
N THR A 98 -9.20 -21.10 -2.69
CA THR A 98 -9.51 -20.27 -3.87
C THR A 98 -11.02 -20.18 -4.10
N GLU A 99 -11.76 -21.25 -3.83
CA GLU A 99 -13.21 -21.30 -3.94
C GLU A 99 -13.86 -20.35 -2.92
N GLU A 100 -13.46 -20.43 -1.64
CA GLU A 100 -13.94 -19.51 -0.60
C GLU A 100 -13.60 -18.05 -0.93
N LEU A 101 -12.45 -17.80 -1.54
CA LEU A 101 -12.04 -16.44 -1.93
C LEU A 101 -12.99 -15.87 -3.01
N VAL A 102 -13.38 -16.68 -3.99
CA VAL A 102 -14.30 -16.28 -5.07
C VAL A 102 -15.73 -16.11 -4.56
N GLU A 103 -16.18 -16.96 -3.65
CA GLU A 103 -17.53 -16.92 -3.07
C GLU A 103 -17.66 -15.85 -1.97
N GLY A 104 -16.57 -15.48 -1.33
CA GLY A 104 -16.53 -14.60 -0.15
C GLY A 104 -16.82 -13.12 -0.39
N GLY A 105 -17.03 -12.71 -1.63
CA GLY A 105 -17.33 -11.31 -1.96
C GLY A 105 -17.49 -11.05 -3.45
N PRO A 106 -17.79 -9.80 -3.83
CA PRO A 106 -17.95 -9.45 -5.24
C PRO A 106 -16.63 -9.61 -6.00
N LEU A 107 -16.68 -9.96 -7.26
CA LEU A 107 -15.51 -10.21 -8.10
C LEU A 107 -14.50 -9.03 -8.10
N GLN A 108 -15.01 -7.80 -8.01
CA GLN A 108 -14.19 -6.58 -7.95
C GLN A 108 -13.33 -6.48 -6.69
N SER A 109 -13.65 -7.23 -5.63
CA SER A 109 -12.84 -7.29 -4.40
C SER A 109 -11.57 -8.12 -4.57
N LEU A 110 -11.47 -8.97 -5.59
CA LEU A 110 -10.28 -9.73 -5.95
C LEU A 110 -9.24 -8.82 -6.60
N LEU A 111 -8.63 -7.97 -5.79
CA LEU A 111 -7.76 -6.89 -6.25
C LEU A 111 -6.38 -7.38 -6.68
N ILE A 112 -5.84 -8.38 -5.98
CA ILE A 112 -4.49 -8.89 -6.19
C ILE A 112 -4.56 -10.26 -6.86
N ASN A 113 -3.82 -10.38 -7.95
CA ASN A 113 -3.65 -11.63 -8.68
C ASN A 113 -2.31 -12.27 -8.26
N ARG A 114 -2.27 -13.60 -8.19
CA ARG A 114 -1.07 -14.39 -7.85
C ARG A 114 0.19 -14.04 -8.64
N MET A 115 0.04 -13.51 -9.84
CA MET A 115 1.20 -13.10 -10.66
C MET A 115 1.82 -11.77 -10.18
N MET A 116 1.16 -11.02 -9.31
CA MET A 116 1.62 -9.74 -8.79
C MET A 116 2.45 -9.88 -7.52
N VAL A 117 2.44 -11.07 -6.87
CA VAL A 117 3.09 -11.26 -5.56
C VAL A 117 4.12 -12.36 -5.60
N SER A 118 5.13 -12.23 -4.76
CA SER A 118 6.25 -13.17 -4.59
C SER A 118 6.04 -14.11 -3.40
N GLY A 119 5.13 -13.77 -2.50
CA GLY A 119 4.82 -14.57 -1.32
C GLY A 119 3.63 -14.02 -0.55
N VAL A 120 3.01 -14.92 0.23
CA VAL A 120 1.84 -14.65 1.07
C VAL A 120 2.09 -15.15 2.47
N VAL A 121 1.59 -14.43 3.47
CA VAL A 121 1.62 -14.84 4.88
C VAL A 121 0.31 -14.47 5.58
N GLU A 122 -0.21 -15.36 6.41
CA GLU A 122 -1.32 -15.05 7.31
C GLU A 122 -0.78 -14.26 8.51
N ALA A 123 -1.34 -13.09 8.73
CA ALA A 123 -0.95 -12.16 9.80
C ALA A 123 -2.19 -11.42 10.34
N PRO A 124 -3.02 -12.10 11.16
CA PRO A 124 -4.22 -11.50 11.72
C PRO A 124 -3.90 -10.24 12.54
N GLY A 125 -4.60 -9.14 12.26
CA GLY A 125 -4.32 -7.85 12.86
C GLY A 125 -3.14 -7.11 12.24
N GLY A 126 -2.63 -7.57 11.08
CA GLY A 126 -1.42 -7.05 10.45
C GLY A 126 -1.50 -5.61 9.95
N ALA A 127 -2.70 -5.02 9.84
CA ALA A 127 -2.87 -3.60 9.53
C ALA A 127 -3.02 -2.70 10.77
N HIS A 128 -2.97 -3.30 12.01
CA HIS A 128 -3.03 -2.51 13.23
C HIS A 128 -1.87 -1.48 13.24
N PHE A 129 -2.09 -0.27 13.63
CA PHE A 129 -3.25 0.38 14.27
C PHE A 129 -4.24 1.06 13.29
N THR A 130 -4.06 0.88 12.00
CA THR A 130 -5.02 1.33 11.00
C THR A 130 -6.22 0.36 10.97
N GLU A 131 -7.10 0.52 9.99
CA GLU A 131 -8.28 -0.33 9.87
C GLU A 131 -8.11 -1.35 8.75
N CYS A 132 -8.78 -2.49 8.88
CA CYS A 132 -8.96 -3.50 7.83
C CYS A 132 -10.45 -3.94 7.79
N PRO A 133 -11.37 -3.06 7.35
CA PRO A 133 -12.79 -3.39 7.35
C PRO A 133 -13.10 -4.55 6.37
N PRO A 134 -14.04 -5.43 6.68
CA PRO A 134 -14.90 -5.45 7.86
C PRO A 134 -14.28 -6.14 9.09
N ASP A 135 -13.05 -6.62 9.03
CA ASP A 135 -12.43 -7.43 10.09
C ASP A 135 -12.22 -6.60 11.38
N TYR A 136 -11.72 -5.37 11.26
CA TYR A 136 -11.58 -4.44 12.40
C TYR A 136 -11.48 -2.98 11.96
N GLY A 137 -11.78 -2.09 12.90
CA GLY A 137 -11.64 -0.64 12.74
C GLY A 137 -10.29 -0.12 13.24
N ARG A 138 -10.11 1.19 13.13
CA ARG A 138 -8.90 1.90 13.56
C ARG A 138 -8.79 1.95 15.08
N ASP A 139 -7.62 1.67 15.63
CA ASP A 139 -7.29 1.94 17.03
C ASP A 139 -6.78 3.38 17.21
N GLU A 140 -7.73 4.28 17.43
CA GLU A 140 -7.39 5.69 17.67
C GLU A 140 -6.68 5.93 19.00
N ALA A 141 -6.88 5.08 20.01
CA ALA A 141 -6.22 5.22 21.30
C ALA A 141 -4.72 4.93 21.16
N PHE A 142 -4.39 3.85 20.50
CA PHE A 142 -3.01 3.49 20.16
C PHE A 142 -2.34 4.57 19.30
N GLN A 143 -3.05 5.05 18.25
CA GLN A 143 -2.53 6.11 17.39
C GLN A 143 -2.21 7.39 18.17
N ARG A 144 -3.06 7.78 19.13
CA ARG A 144 -2.83 8.93 20.01
C ARG A 144 -1.65 8.69 20.97
N GLU A 145 -1.51 7.48 21.50
CA GLU A 145 -0.35 7.10 22.33
C GLU A 145 0.94 7.20 21.52
N TYR A 146 0.97 6.60 20.34
CA TYR A 146 2.10 6.70 19.44
C TYR A 146 2.45 8.15 19.07
N ALA A 147 1.46 8.97 18.71
CA ALA A 147 1.70 10.36 18.33
C ALA A 147 2.34 11.22 19.43
N LYS A 148 2.09 10.90 20.73
CA LYS A 148 2.72 11.59 21.85
C LYS A 148 4.22 11.35 21.94
N THR A 149 4.72 10.24 21.39
CA THR A 149 6.15 9.92 21.43
C THR A 149 7.01 10.79 20.50
N ALA A 150 6.39 11.48 19.53
CA ALA A 150 7.10 12.21 18.46
C ALA A 150 8.03 13.33 18.96
N LYS A 151 7.83 13.83 20.19
CA LYS A 151 8.61 14.94 20.77
C LYS A 151 9.20 14.59 22.14
N ASP A 152 9.11 13.33 22.57
CA ASP A 152 9.54 12.87 23.87
C ASP A 152 10.27 11.54 23.74
N GLU A 153 11.61 11.58 23.91
CA GLU A 153 12.47 10.42 23.73
C GLU A 153 12.22 9.32 24.79
N GLU A 154 11.87 9.70 26.02
CA GLU A 154 11.57 8.73 27.06
C GLU A 154 10.21 8.07 26.81
N ALA A 155 9.22 8.83 26.35
CA ALA A 155 7.93 8.27 25.90
C ALA A 155 8.12 7.30 24.72
N TRP A 156 9.01 7.64 23.77
CA TRP A 156 9.35 6.74 22.66
C TRP A 156 10.00 5.45 23.14
N LYS A 157 10.98 5.53 24.07
CA LYS A 157 11.63 4.34 24.64
C LYS A 157 10.64 3.42 25.34
N ALA A 158 9.73 4.01 26.14
CA ALA A 158 8.68 3.25 26.82
C ALA A 158 7.71 2.59 25.85
N PHE A 159 7.26 3.32 24.83
CA PHE A 159 6.38 2.81 23.78
C PHE A 159 7.04 1.66 23.02
N ARG A 160 8.29 1.86 22.59
CA ARG A 160 9.07 0.86 21.88
C ARG A 160 9.25 -0.42 22.70
N ALA A 161 9.64 -0.30 23.96
CA ALA A 161 9.79 -1.44 24.88
C ALA A 161 8.50 -2.23 25.06
N LYS A 162 7.35 -1.53 25.10
CA LYS A 162 6.03 -2.14 25.28
C LYS A 162 5.54 -2.87 24.02
N TYR A 163 5.77 -2.30 22.83
CA TYR A 163 5.10 -2.75 21.61
C TYR A 163 6.05 -3.28 20.53
N LEU A 164 7.26 -2.75 20.40
CA LEU A 164 8.13 -3.06 19.26
C LEU A 164 9.30 -3.98 19.60
N ASP A 165 9.79 -3.96 20.85
CA ASP A 165 10.89 -4.83 21.29
C ASP A 165 10.38 -6.17 21.85
N SER A 166 9.07 -6.41 21.79
CA SER A 166 8.39 -7.63 22.21
C SER A 166 8.18 -8.60 21.04
N SER A 167 7.79 -9.85 21.34
CA SER A 167 7.36 -10.81 20.33
C SER A 167 5.98 -10.44 19.78
N GLU A 168 5.64 -10.94 18.57
CA GLU A 168 4.31 -10.76 17.98
C GLU A 168 3.19 -11.19 18.94
N SER A 169 3.37 -12.29 19.65
CA SER A 169 2.36 -12.77 20.61
C SER A 169 2.15 -11.83 21.80
N GLU A 170 3.19 -11.14 22.25
CA GLU A 170 3.11 -10.14 23.31
C GLU A 170 2.48 -8.83 22.79
N TYR A 171 2.87 -8.42 21.58
CA TYR A 171 2.23 -7.29 20.90
C TYR A 171 0.71 -7.50 20.78
N GLN A 172 0.28 -8.65 20.25
CA GLN A 172 -1.14 -8.97 20.09
C GLN A 172 -1.91 -8.97 21.42
N LYS A 173 -1.29 -9.39 22.52
CA LYS A 173 -1.89 -9.31 23.87
C LYS A 173 -1.99 -7.85 24.33
N ALA A 174 -0.97 -7.05 24.11
CA ALA A 174 -0.92 -5.66 24.55
C ALA A 174 -1.92 -4.75 23.82
N VAL A 175 -2.24 -5.05 22.56
CA VAL A 175 -3.19 -4.26 21.76
C VAL A 175 -4.65 -4.74 21.87
N ARG A 176 -4.88 -5.97 22.36
CA ARG A 176 -6.23 -6.52 22.57
C ARG A 176 -6.72 -6.40 24.02
N SER A 177 -5.89 -5.91 24.92
CA SER A 177 -6.22 -5.66 26.33
C SER A 177 -6.84 -4.27 26.51
#